data_6a4b3cb61b6b639f2eb55e9ac5c581b1
#
_entry.id   6a4b3cb61b6b639f2eb55e9ac5c581b1
#
_cell.length_a   1.000
_cell.length_b   1.000
_cell.length_c   1.000
_cell.angle_alpha   90.00
_cell.angle_beta   90.00
_cell.angle_gamma   90.00
#
_symmetry.space_group_name_H-M   'P 1'
#
loop_
_entity.id
_entity.type
_entity.pdbx_description
1 polymer ?
#
loop_
_entity_poly.entity_id
_entity_poly.type
_entity_poly.pdbx_seq_one_letter_code
_entity_poly.pdbx_strand_id
1 'polypeptide(L)'
;MDLLPKIDHKFDMIFADPPYFLSNDGLSIQNGKIVSVNKGKWDKYKDYDYVNDFNRKWLKEVREKMKDDATIWISGTMHNIFSIGQILTELNFKILNIITWQKSNPPPNFSCRYFTHSTEQIIWARKNEKTPHYFNYELMKQLNGDKQMKDVWQLPAIAPWEKSCTKHPTQKPLSVLTRLILASTKPDAWILDPFAGSSTTGIAANLANRRFLGIDQEQEYLEISKNRKIEIEDPKIATKYKHKLQGFNNQKELDLFLTKEPEPEYGSELIF
;
A
#
# COMPACT_ATOMS: atom_id res chain seq x y z
N MET A 1 -2.11 8.43 -15.87
CA MET A 1 -2.93 7.39 -16.55
C MET A 1 -2.49 7.12 -17.96
N ASP A 2 -2.06 8.10 -18.73
CA ASP A 2 -1.69 7.94 -20.14
C ASP A 2 -0.47 7.04 -20.42
N LEU A 3 0.27 6.67 -19.37
CA LEU A 3 1.40 5.74 -19.46
C LEU A 3 0.98 4.28 -19.28
N LEU A 4 -0.07 3.99 -18.51
CA LEU A 4 -0.50 2.61 -18.24
C LEU A 4 -0.77 1.81 -19.52
N PRO A 5 -1.51 2.32 -20.52
CA PRO A 5 -1.75 1.58 -21.76
C PRO A 5 -0.47 1.20 -22.52
N LYS A 6 0.58 2.03 -22.40
CA LYS A 6 1.87 1.85 -23.09
C LYS A 6 2.79 0.80 -22.46
N ILE A 7 2.46 0.31 -21.28
CA ILE A 7 3.25 -0.72 -20.58
C ILE A 7 2.86 -2.07 -21.14
N ASP A 8 3.77 -2.74 -21.83
CA ASP A 8 3.57 -4.10 -22.32
C ASP A 8 4.09 -5.11 -21.30
N HIS A 9 3.46 -5.08 -20.09
CA HIS A 9 3.78 -6.02 -19.01
C HIS A 9 2.56 -6.25 -18.14
N LYS A 10 2.47 -7.47 -17.56
CA LYS A 10 1.45 -7.85 -16.58
C LYS A 10 2.09 -8.03 -15.21
N PHE A 11 1.42 -7.55 -14.18
CA PHE A 11 1.92 -7.52 -12.82
C PHE A 11 1.24 -8.56 -11.94
N ASP A 12 2.00 -9.08 -10.97
CA ASP A 12 1.53 -10.04 -9.97
C ASP A 12 0.74 -9.36 -8.85
N MET A 13 1.11 -8.13 -8.55
CA MET A 13 0.47 -7.32 -7.51
C MET A 13 0.40 -5.86 -7.93
N ILE A 14 -0.71 -5.22 -7.60
CA ILE A 14 -0.85 -3.77 -7.66
C ILE A 14 -0.97 -3.24 -6.22
N PHE A 15 -0.23 -2.19 -5.89
CA PHE A 15 -0.56 -1.33 -4.75
C PHE A 15 -0.95 0.03 -5.28
N ALA A 16 -1.99 0.63 -4.73
CA ALA A 16 -2.44 1.97 -5.11
C ALA A 16 -2.80 2.81 -3.88
N ASP A 17 -2.25 4.02 -3.81
CA ASP A 17 -2.61 5.05 -2.84
C ASP A 17 -3.16 6.27 -3.59
N PRO A 18 -4.39 6.17 -4.18
CA PRO A 18 -4.94 7.20 -5.04
C PRO A 18 -5.24 8.48 -4.25
N PRO A 19 -5.44 9.62 -4.92
CA PRO A 19 -5.88 10.86 -4.26
C PRO A 19 -7.09 10.65 -3.37
N TYR A 20 -7.08 11.24 -2.17
CA TYR A 20 -8.18 11.17 -1.22
C TYR A 20 -9.17 12.32 -1.38
N PHE A 21 -8.84 13.29 -2.23
CA PHE A 21 -9.64 14.49 -2.50
C PHE A 21 -9.93 15.30 -1.24
N LEU A 22 -8.92 15.47 -0.37
CA LEU A 22 -9.01 16.16 0.91
C LEU A 22 -8.62 17.64 0.84
N SER A 23 -8.07 18.11 -0.29
CA SER A 23 -7.61 19.47 -0.49
C SER A 23 -8.81 20.41 -0.73
N ASN A 24 -9.38 20.90 0.39
CA ASN A 24 -10.57 21.76 0.44
C ASN A 24 -10.33 23.04 1.24
N ASP A 25 -9.09 23.54 1.25
CA ASP A 25 -8.66 24.74 1.98
C ASP A 25 -8.83 24.65 3.53
N GLY A 26 -8.99 23.44 4.06
CA GLY A 26 -9.09 23.18 5.50
C GLY A 26 -7.74 23.29 6.22
N LEU A 27 -7.81 23.27 7.55
CA LEU A 27 -6.66 23.33 8.45
C LEU A 27 -6.57 22.05 9.29
N SER A 28 -5.34 21.64 9.60
CA SER A 28 -5.02 20.51 10.48
C SER A 28 -3.88 20.90 11.44
N ILE A 29 -3.62 20.05 12.45
CA ILE A 29 -2.48 20.25 13.35
C ILE A 29 -1.46 19.15 13.10
N GLN A 30 -0.20 19.54 12.88
CA GLN A 30 0.95 18.65 12.88
C GLN A 30 2.01 19.15 13.86
N ASN A 31 2.42 18.30 14.79
CA ASN A 31 3.42 18.66 15.83
C ASN A 31 3.09 19.98 16.58
N GLY A 32 1.82 20.17 16.92
CA GLY A 32 1.35 21.38 17.62
C GLY A 32 1.23 22.66 16.77
N LYS A 33 1.49 22.59 15.45
CA LYS A 33 1.37 23.73 14.53
C LYS A 33 0.16 23.56 13.61
N ILE A 34 -0.56 24.64 13.37
CA ILE A 34 -1.63 24.69 12.37
C ILE A 34 -0.99 24.61 10.98
N VAL A 35 -1.42 23.65 10.16
CA VAL A 35 -0.95 23.43 8.79
C VAL A 35 -2.14 23.32 7.85
N SER A 36 -1.97 23.75 6.59
CA SER A 36 -2.98 23.53 5.55
C SER A 36 -3.10 22.06 5.24
N VAL A 37 -4.33 21.57 4.99
CA VAL A 37 -4.58 20.20 4.49
C VAL A 37 -4.35 20.06 2.99
N ASN A 38 -4.10 21.17 2.27
CA ASN A 38 -3.88 21.14 0.83
C ASN A 38 -2.59 20.39 0.48
N LYS A 39 -2.74 19.33 -0.30
CA LYS A 39 -1.64 18.45 -0.73
C LYS A 39 -1.18 18.72 -2.16
N GLY A 40 -1.98 19.45 -2.93
CA GLY A 40 -1.71 19.82 -4.32
C GLY A 40 -2.98 19.92 -5.17
N LYS A 41 -2.81 20.37 -6.42
CA LYS A 41 -3.93 20.50 -7.37
C LYS A 41 -4.59 19.16 -7.71
N TRP A 42 -3.85 18.07 -7.60
CA TRP A 42 -4.28 16.72 -7.89
C TRP A 42 -5.23 16.12 -6.85
N ASP A 43 -5.26 16.68 -5.62
CA ASP A 43 -6.08 16.20 -4.49
C ASP A 43 -7.33 17.08 -4.25
N LYS A 44 -7.69 17.95 -5.21
CA LYS A 44 -8.86 18.80 -5.08
C LYS A 44 -10.16 18.03 -5.31
N TYR A 45 -11.05 18.10 -4.32
CA TYR A 45 -12.42 17.60 -4.45
C TYR A 45 -13.22 18.54 -5.37
N LYS A 46 -14.02 17.98 -6.27
CA LYS A 46 -15.02 18.71 -7.06
C LYS A 46 -16.42 18.30 -6.64
N ASP A 47 -16.80 17.07 -6.96
CA ASP A 47 -18.05 16.43 -6.62
C ASP A 47 -17.85 14.92 -6.58
N TYR A 48 -18.89 14.18 -6.17
CA TYR A 48 -18.80 12.74 -6.00
C TYR A 48 -18.73 12.00 -7.34
N ASP A 49 -19.36 12.54 -8.38
CA ASP A 49 -19.32 11.95 -9.73
C ASP A 49 -17.90 12.04 -10.32
N TYR A 50 -17.23 13.16 -10.13
CA TYR A 50 -15.82 13.30 -10.52
C TYR A 50 -14.92 12.27 -9.82
N VAL A 51 -15.11 12.03 -8.52
CA VAL A 51 -14.35 11.03 -7.76
C VAL A 51 -14.62 9.62 -8.32
N ASN A 52 -15.88 9.30 -8.60
CA ASN A 52 -16.27 8.01 -9.16
C ASN A 52 -15.70 7.79 -10.56
N ASP A 53 -15.77 8.79 -11.43
CA ASP A 53 -15.24 8.72 -12.80
C ASP A 53 -13.72 8.57 -12.79
N PHE A 54 -13.02 9.32 -11.93
CA PHE A 54 -11.59 9.16 -11.73
C PHE A 54 -11.25 7.73 -11.30
N ASN A 55 -11.93 7.22 -10.26
CA ASN A 55 -11.68 5.89 -9.73
C ASN A 55 -12.00 4.80 -10.75
N ARG A 56 -13.09 4.92 -11.50
CA ARG A 56 -13.47 3.97 -12.56
C ARG A 56 -12.41 3.93 -13.68
N LYS A 57 -11.91 5.09 -14.08
CA LYS A 57 -10.92 5.19 -15.15
C LYS A 57 -9.62 4.46 -14.78
N TRP A 58 -9.02 4.81 -13.65
CA TRP A 58 -7.72 4.22 -13.32
C TRP A 58 -7.84 2.74 -12.93
N LEU A 59 -8.91 2.32 -12.24
CA LEU A 59 -9.14 0.91 -11.89
C LEU A 59 -9.31 0.04 -13.14
N LYS A 60 -10.02 0.53 -14.16
CA LYS A 60 -10.15 -0.17 -15.44
C LYS A 60 -8.79 -0.37 -16.10
N GLU A 61 -7.97 0.68 -16.21
CA GLU A 61 -6.64 0.63 -16.82
C GLU A 61 -5.71 -0.33 -16.06
N VAL A 62 -5.71 -0.25 -14.74
CA VAL A 62 -4.88 -1.11 -13.88
C VAL A 62 -5.30 -2.58 -14.00
N ARG A 63 -6.60 -2.87 -14.06
CA ARG A 63 -7.13 -4.23 -14.22
C ARG A 63 -6.56 -4.92 -15.46
N GLU A 64 -6.41 -4.18 -16.56
CA GLU A 64 -5.81 -4.69 -17.81
C GLU A 64 -4.32 -5.01 -17.64
N LYS A 65 -3.63 -4.45 -16.66
CA LYS A 65 -2.21 -4.72 -16.36
C LYS A 65 -1.99 -5.81 -15.32
N MET A 66 -3.04 -6.38 -14.76
CA MET A 66 -2.97 -7.49 -13.81
C MET A 66 -2.88 -8.84 -14.53
N LYS A 67 -2.04 -9.76 -14.03
CA LYS A 67 -2.15 -11.19 -14.34
C LYS A 67 -3.49 -11.72 -13.85
N ASP A 68 -3.90 -12.91 -14.28
CA ASP A 68 -5.21 -13.43 -13.91
C ASP A 68 -5.29 -13.85 -12.44
N ASP A 69 -4.18 -14.28 -11.86
CA ASP A 69 -4.01 -14.63 -10.44
C ASP A 69 -3.54 -13.44 -9.57
N ALA A 70 -3.37 -12.28 -10.16
CA ALA A 70 -2.89 -11.09 -9.46
C ALA A 70 -3.90 -10.53 -8.47
N THR A 71 -3.37 -9.82 -7.47
CA THR A 71 -4.16 -9.07 -6.49
C THR A 71 -3.86 -7.58 -6.53
N ILE A 72 -4.80 -6.80 -6.00
CA ILE A 72 -4.67 -5.36 -5.82
C ILE A 72 -4.95 -4.97 -4.38
N TRP A 73 -4.11 -4.09 -3.84
CA TRP A 73 -4.26 -3.45 -2.55
C TRP A 73 -4.48 -1.95 -2.76
N ILE A 74 -5.54 -1.41 -2.19
CA ILE A 74 -5.89 0.01 -2.39
C ILE A 74 -6.07 0.67 -1.03
N SER A 75 -5.22 1.64 -0.74
CA SER A 75 -5.32 2.46 0.46
C SER A 75 -6.39 3.54 0.30
N GLY A 76 -7.11 3.83 1.38
CA GLY A 76 -8.11 4.87 1.35
C GLY A 76 -8.61 5.29 2.73
N THR A 77 -9.36 6.36 2.75
CA THR A 77 -10.10 6.87 3.90
C THR A 77 -11.59 6.92 3.58
N MET A 78 -12.43 7.32 4.53
CA MET A 78 -13.87 7.47 4.33
C MET A 78 -14.25 8.34 3.12
N HIS A 79 -13.34 9.17 2.61
CA HIS A 79 -13.63 10.09 1.51
C HIS A 79 -13.60 9.44 0.13
N ASN A 80 -12.87 8.31 -0.04
CA ASN A 80 -12.73 7.64 -1.34
C ASN A 80 -12.99 6.13 -1.29
N ILE A 81 -12.88 5.48 -0.11
CA ILE A 81 -12.92 4.03 0.01
C ILE A 81 -14.24 3.41 -0.43
N PHE A 82 -15.37 4.10 -0.19
CA PHE A 82 -16.70 3.63 -0.60
C PHE A 82 -16.87 3.65 -2.12
N SER A 83 -16.41 4.73 -2.78
CA SER A 83 -16.37 4.80 -4.24
C SER A 83 -15.52 3.67 -4.83
N ILE A 84 -14.33 3.45 -4.28
CA ILE A 84 -13.42 2.39 -4.72
C ILE A 84 -14.08 1.01 -4.57
N GLY A 85 -14.70 0.72 -3.42
CA GLY A 85 -15.35 -0.56 -3.15
C GLY A 85 -16.49 -0.85 -4.12
N GLN A 86 -17.32 0.15 -4.41
CA GLN A 86 -18.39 0.05 -5.41
C GLN A 86 -17.83 -0.27 -6.80
N ILE A 87 -16.83 0.49 -7.25
CA ILE A 87 -16.26 0.36 -8.60
C ILE A 87 -15.50 -0.95 -8.76
N LEU A 88 -14.83 -1.45 -7.73
CA LEU A 88 -14.23 -2.79 -7.76
C LEU A 88 -15.27 -3.86 -8.08
N THR A 89 -16.47 -3.77 -7.46
CA THR A 89 -17.57 -4.68 -7.73
C THR A 89 -18.12 -4.52 -9.15
N GLU A 90 -18.33 -3.29 -9.62
CA GLU A 90 -18.74 -2.99 -10.99
C GLU A 90 -17.77 -3.55 -12.06
N LEU A 91 -16.48 -3.54 -11.75
CA LEU A 91 -15.43 -4.06 -12.63
C LEU A 91 -15.14 -5.56 -12.44
N ASN A 92 -15.98 -6.29 -11.70
CA ASN A 92 -15.86 -7.72 -11.44
C ASN A 92 -14.54 -8.13 -10.75
N PHE A 93 -14.04 -7.30 -9.84
CA PHE A 93 -13.05 -7.74 -8.87
C PHE A 93 -13.73 -8.52 -7.75
N LYS A 94 -13.01 -9.48 -7.16
CA LYS A 94 -13.43 -10.13 -5.92
C LYS A 94 -12.72 -9.47 -4.74
N ILE A 95 -13.45 -8.75 -3.91
CA ILE A 95 -12.92 -8.21 -2.65
C ILE A 95 -12.70 -9.39 -1.69
N LEU A 96 -11.50 -9.48 -1.13
CA LEU A 96 -11.06 -10.53 -0.20
C LEU A 96 -11.17 -10.07 1.25
N ASN A 97 -10.55 -8.91 1.56
CA ASN A 97 -10.57 -8.28 2.89
C ASN A 97 -10.60 -6.76 2.80
N ILE A 98 -11.00 -6.14 3.88
CA ILE A 98 -10.74 -4.72 4.17
C ILE A 98 -9.90 -4.69 5.43
N ILE A 99 -8.61 -4.37 5.29
CA ILE A 99 -7.71 -4.24 6.42
C ILE A 99 -7.94 -2.88 7.06
N THR A 100 -8.17 -2.87 8.36
CA THR A 100 -8.20 -1.65 9.18
C THR A 100 -6.80 -1.44 9.76
N TRP A 101 -6.04 -0.51 9.19
CA TRP A 101 -4.78 -0.09 9.77
C TRP A 101 -5.03 0.97 10.84
N GLN A 102 -4.86 0.57 12.10
CA GLN A 102 -4.94 1.44 13.28
C GLN A 102 -3.57 2.06 13.57
N LYS A 103 -3.50 3.38 13.50
CA LYS A 103 -2.29 4.14 13.83
C LYS A 103 -2.12 4.18 15.35
N SER A 104 -0.95 3.80 15.85
CA SER A 104 -0.66 3.87 17.30
C SER A 104 -0.50 5.30 17.82
N ASN A 105 -0.26 6.27 16.93
CA ASN A 105 0.00 7.68 17.25
C ASN A 105 -0.77 8.63 16.31
N PRO A 106 -2.12 8.58 16.28
CA PRO A 106 -2.90 9.43 15.41
C PRO A 106 -2.82 10.89 15.86
N PRO A 107 -2.91 11.87 14.92
CA PRO A 107 -3.02 13.26 15.31
C PRO A 107 -4.36 13.51 16.04
N PRO A 108 -4.40 14.42 17.03
CA PRO A 108 -5.63 14.74 17.75
C PRO A 108 -6.66 15.40 16.84
N ASN A 109 -7.95 15.22 17.17
CA ASN A 109 -9.02 15.96 16.52
C ASN A 109 -9.12 17.38 17.11
N PHE A 110 -8.79 18.37 16.29
CA PHE A 110 -8.80 19.77 16.71
C PHE A 110 -10.20 20.33 16.97
N SER A 111 -11.21 19.90 16.23
CA SER A 111 -12.57 20.43 16.35
C SER A 111 -13.28 19.91 17.61
N CYS A 112 -12.85 18.81 18.19
CA CYS A 112 -13.51 18.11 19.32
C CYS A 112 -15.00 17.80 19.09
N ARG A 113 -15.45 17.70 17.84
CA ARG A 113 -16.86 17.48 17.45
C ARG A 113 -17.16 16.08 16.96
N TYR A 114 -16.12 15.24 16.74
CA TYR A 114 -16.22 13.85 16.33
C TYR A 114 -15.01 13.07 16.83
N PHE A 115 -15.04 11.75 16.68
CA PHE A 115 -13.92 10.90 17.11
C PHE A 115 -12.64 11.19 16.32
N THR A 116 -11.49 11.02 16.97
CA THR A 116 -10.19 11.13 16.31
C THR A 116 -10.04 10.08 15.22
N HIS A 117 -9.68 10.51 14.00
CA HIS A 117 -9.40 9.61 12.89
C HIS A 117 -8.09 8.88 13.15
N SER A 118 -8.19 7.67 13.66
CA SER A 118 -7.04 6.81 14.02
C SER A 118 -6.78 5.68 13.04
N THR A 119 -7.62 5.52 12.03
CA THR A 119 -7.54 4.40 11.10
C THR A 119 -7.46 4.85 9.64
N GLU A 120 -6.82 4.01 8.82
CA GLU A 120 -6.96 3.99 7.36
C GLU A 120 -7.43 2.61 6.93
N GLN A 121 -8.14 2.54 5.81
CA GLN A 121 -8.63 1.28 5.24
C GLN A 121 -7.75 0.88 4.07
N ILE A 122 -7.50 -0.42 3.93
CA ILE A 122 -6.81 -0.97 2.77
C ILE A 122 -7.64 -2.11 2.22
N ILE A 123 -8.26 -1.91 1.06
CA ILE A 123 -9.02 -2.96 0.37
C ILE A 123 -8.05 -3.91 -0.29
N TRP A 124 -8.23 -5.21 -0.07
CA TRP A 124 -7.58 -6.28 -0.80
C TRP A 124 -8.57 -6.96 -1.73
N ALA A 125 -8.23 -7.03 -3.00
CA ALA A 125 -9.09 -7.67 -3.99
C ALA A 125 -8.25 -8.47 -5.00
N ARG A 126 -8.85 -9.51 -5.59
CA ARG A 126 -8.28 -10.24 -6.73
C ARG A 126 -9.02 -9.90 -8.02
N LYS A 127 -8.36 -10.09 -9.15
CA LYS A 127 -8.84 -9.68 -10.47
C LYS A 127 -10.19 -10.28 -10.85
N ASN A 128 -10.48 -11.52 -10.43
CA ASN A 128 -11.72 -12.23 -10.74
C ASN A 128 -12.03 -13.33 -9.71
N GLU A 129 -13.22 -13.92 -9.77
CA GLU A 129 -13.63 -14.99 -8.84
C GLU A 129 -13.06 -16.37 -9.19
N LYS A 130 -12.66 -16.60 -10.44
CA LYS A 130 -12.33 -17.93 -10.96
C LYS A 130 -10.91 -18.36 -10.65
N THR A 131 -9.95 -17.42 -10.75
CA THR A 131 -8.53 -17.74 -10.62
C THR A 131 -8.08 -17.58 -9.16
N PRO A 132 -7.55 -18.62 -8.53
CA PRO A 132 -6.97 -18.50 -7.19
C PRO A 132 -5.80 -17.50 -7.19
N HIS A 133 -5.70 -16.71 -6.13
CA HIS A 133 -4.58 -15.80 -5.91
C HIS A 133 -3.57 -16.43 -4.95
N TYR A 134 -2.33 -15.92 -4.97
CA TYR A 134 -1.33 -16.31 -3.99
C TYR A 134 -1.58 -15.59 -2.64
N PHE A 135 -1.51 -16.36 -1.55
CA PHE A 135 -1.50 -15.84 -0.18
C PHE A 135 -0.51 -16.65 0.68
N ASN A 136 0.50 -15.98 1.23
CA ASN A 136 1.50 -16.60 2.08
C ASN A 136 0.98 -16.75 3.52
N TYR A 137 0.04 -17.69 3.70
CA TYR A 137 -0.63 -17.94 4.97
C TYR A 137 0.35 -18.27 6.09
N GLU A 138 1.31 -19.17 5.83
CA GLU A 138 2.25 -19.64 6.85
C GLU A 138 3.16 -18.50 7.34
N LEU A 139 3.70 -17.69 6.42
CA LEU A 139 4.48 -16.53 6.81
C LEU A 139 3.64 -15.53 7.62
N MET A 140 2.40 -15.25 7.22
CA MET A 140 1.52 -14.34 7.95
C MET A 140 1.20 -14.87 9.35
N LYS A 141 1.00 -16.17 9.49
CA LYS A 141 0.80 -16.84 10.78
C LYS A 141 2.05 -16.73 11.67
N GLN A 142 3.24 -17.03 11.14
CA GLN A 142 4.52 -16.89 11.84
C GLN A 142 4.73 -15.45 12.33
N LEU A 143 4.48 -14.45 11.49
CA LEU A 143 4.57 -13.02 11.83
C LEU A 143 3.60 -12.59 12.94
N ASN A 144 2.56 -13.37 13.15
CA ASN A 144 1.53 -13.12 14.17
C ASN A 144 1.64 -14.07 15.38
N GLY A 145 2.84 -14.60 15.67
CA GLY A 145 3.07 -15.47 16.83
C GLY A 145 2.38 -16.82 16.68
N ASP A 146 2.50 -17.45 15.53
CA ASP A 146 1.91 -18.73 15.15
C ASP A 146 0.38 -18.79 15.23
N LYS A 147 -0.26 -17.61 15.20
CA LYS A 147 -1.71 -17.46 15.18
C LYS A 147 -2.16 -16.81 13.87
N GLN A 148 -3.33 -17.20 13.39
CA GLN A 148 -3.94 -16.60 12.21
C GLN A 148 -3.98 -15.06 12.33
N MET A 149 -3.42 -14.36 11.33
CA MET A 149 -3.42 -12.90 11.31
C MET A 149 -4.83 -12.37 11.00
N LYS A 150 -5.24 -11.36 11.75
CA LYS A 150 -6.54 -10.70 11.59
C LYS A 150 -6.42 -9.49 10.67
N ASP A 151 -7.56 -8.93 10.30
CA ASP A 151 -7.70 -7.78 9.40
C ASP A 151 -7.62 -6.41 10.11
N VAL A 152 -7.36 -6.39 11.40
CA VAL A 152 -7.06 -5.16 12.16
C VAL A 152 -5.58 -5.15 12.54
N TRP A 153 -4.82 -4.19 11.98
CA TRP A 153 -3.38 -4.07 12.19
C TRP A 153 -3.04 -2.81 12.98
N GLN A 154 -2.46 -2.99 14.15
CA GLN A 154 -1.95 -1.88 14.95
C GLN A 154 -0.48 -1.66 14.58
N LEU A 155 -0.24 -0.69 13.71
CA LEU A 155 1.10 -0.33 13.23
C LEU A 155 1.31 1.18 13.35
N PRO A 156 2.53 1.64 13.66
CA PRO A 156 2.81 3.06 13.74
C PRO A 156 2.63 3.74 12.37
N ALA A 157 2.35 5.04 12.42
CA ALA A 157 2.55 5.89 11.26
C ALA A 157 4.04 5.94 10.90
N ILE A 158 4.36 6.56 9.76
CA ILE A 158 5.74 6.65 9.27
C ILE A 158 6.71 7.12 10.35
N ALA A 159 7.80 6.39 10.52
CA ALA A 159 8.86 6.72 11.46
C ALA A 159 9.82 7.80 10.89
N PRO A 160 10.48 8.61 11.75
CA PRO A 160 11.44 9.64 11.28
C PRO A 160 12.57 9.09 10.39
N TRP A 161 13.06 7.88 10.66
CA TRP A 161 14.13 7.25 9.88
C TRP A 161 13.70 6.86 8.45
N GLU A 162 12.40 6.72 8.19
CA GLU A 162 11.86 6.46 6.86
C GLU A 162 11.77 7.73 6.01
N LYS A 163 11.91 8.90 6.62
CA LYS A 163 11.83 10.23 5.99
C LYS A 163 13.20 10.82 5.65
N SER A 164 14.30 10.07 5.79
CA SER A 164 15.67 10.58 5.68
C SER A 164 15.94 11.33 4.37
N CYS A 165 15.31 10.90 3.27
CA CYS A 165 15.50 11.47 1.94
C CYS A 165 14.23 12.13 1.38
N THR A 166 13.16 12.30 2.18
CA THR A 166 11.87 12.72 1.61
C THR A 166 11.15 13.80 2.39
N LYS A 167 10.57 14.75 1.65
CA LYS A 167 9.58 15.70 2.17
C LYS A 167 8.16 15.34 1.72
N HIS A 168 7.91 14.11 1.24
CA HIS A 168 6.59 13.74 0.74
C HIS A 168 5.54 13.76 1.86
N PRO A 169 4.41 14.49 1.71
CA PRO A 169 3.48 14.77 2.80
C PRO A 169 2.69 13.53 3.27
N THR A 170 2.50 12.53 2.40
CA THR A 170 1.61 11.37 2.63
C THR A 170 2.30 10.03 2.43
N GLN A 171 3.59 9.94 2.72
CA GLN A 171 4.34 8.69 2.60
C GLN A 171 3.72 7.60 3.49
N LYS A 172 3.49 6.40 2.94
CA LYS A 172 3.06 5.22 3.70
C LYS A 172 4.23 4.58 4.46
N PRO A 173 4.00 3.96 5.64
CA PRO A 173 5.06 3.25 6.36
C PRO A 173 5.52 2.00 5.62
N LEU A 174 6.83 1.75 5.64
CA LEU A 174 7.42 0.53 5.07
C LEU A 174 6.86 -0.75 5.70
N SER A 175 6.55 -0.72 7.00
CA SER A 175 6.01 -1.88 7.72
C SER A 175 4.67 -2.37 7.15
N VAL A 176 3.80 -1.45 6.77
CA VAL A 176 2.52 -1.78 6.11
C VAL A 176 2.78 -2.39 4.74
N LEU A 177 3.55 -1.69 3.88
CA LEU A 177 3.77 -2.11 2.50
C LEU A 177 4.54 -3.44 2.41
N THR A 178 5.55 -3.64 3.26
CA THR A 178 6.28 -4.92 3.32
C THR A 178 5.34 -6.08 3.66
N ARG A 179 4.43 -5.88 4.62
CA ARG A 179 3.45 -6.93 4.98
C ARG A 179 2.51 -7.26 3.83
N LEU A 180 1.98 -6.26 3.11
CA LEU A 180 1.12 -6.48 1.94
C LEU A 180 1.85 -7.28 0.85
N ILE A 181 3.10 -6.90 0.56
CA ILE A 181 3.94 -7.53 -0.46
C ILE A 181 4.24 -8.98 -0.09
N LEU A 182 4.71 -9.23 1.13
CA LEU A 182 5.02 -10.58 1.61
C LEU A 182 3.80 -11.49 1.68
N ALA A 183 2.62 -10.92 1.99
CA ALA A 183 1.37 -11.67 2.04
C ALA A 183 0.90 -12.15 0.66
N SER A 184 1.09 -11.35 -0.39
CA SER A 184 0.40 -11.58 -1.67
C SER A 184 1.30 -11.75 -2.88
N THR A 185 2.62 -11.89 -2.68
CA THR A 185 3.57 -12.09 -3.79
C THR A 185 4.65 -13.11 -3.45
N LYS A 186 5.12 -13.85 -4.47
CA LYS A 186 6.32 -14.67 -4.40
C LYS A 186 7.58 -13.83 -4.67
N PRO A 187 8.80 -14.29 -4.29
CA PRO A 187 10.05 -13.68 -4.76
C PRO A 187 10.05 -13.48 -6.28
N ASP A 188 10.75 -12.45 -6.74
CA ASP A 188 10.82 -12.03 -8.15
C ASP A 188 9.50 -11.54 -8.80
N ALA A 189 8.38 -11.51 -8.07
CA ALA A 189 7.12 -10.98 -8.55
C ALA A 189 7.23 -9.51 -8.96
N TRP A 190 6.49 -9.12 -10.00
CA TRP A 190 6.39 -7.74 -10.45
C TRP A 190 5.25 -6.99 -9.76
N ILE A 191 5.58 -5.86 -9.17
CA ILE A 191 4.65 -4.98 -8.47
C ILE A 191 4.52 -3.67 -9.23
N LEU A 192 3.30 -3.20 -9.44
CA LEU A 192 3.00 -1.87 -9.99
C LEU A 192 2.40 -0.97 -8.92
N ASP A 193 2.87 0.28 -8.87
CA ASP A 193 2.22 1.36 -8.13
C ASP A 193 1.92 2.53 -9.08
N PRO A 194 0.66 2.73 -9.49
CA PRO A 194 0.28 3.80 -10.40
C PRO A 194 0.22 5.19 -9.75
N PHE A 195 0.45 5.28 -8.43
CA PHE A 195 0.49 6.51 -7.63
C PHE A 195 1.72 6.51 -6.71
N ALA A 196 2.90 6.28 -7.29
CA ALA A 196 4.09 5.87 -6.56
C ALA A 196 4.59 6.91 -5.53
N GLY A 197 4.33 8.19 -5.73
CA GLY A 197 4.82 9.25 -4.86
C GLY A 197 6.34 9.13 -4.63
N SER A 198 6.73 9.02 -3.38
CA SER A 198 8.14 8.78 -3.00
C SER A 198 8.58 7.31 -3.12
N SER A 199 7.82 6.46 -3.79
CA SER A 199 8.09 5.03 -4.05
C SER A 199 8.38 4.18 -2.82
N THR A 200 7.67 4.39 -1.72
CA THR A 200 7.83 3.51 -0.55
C THR A 200 7.46 2.06 -0.89
N THR A 201 6.49 1.86 -1.78
CA THR A 201 6.15 0.55 -2.36
C THR A 201 7.35 -0.09 -3.05
N GLY A 202 8.10 0.69 -3.84
CA GLY A 202 9.30 0.23 -4.54
C GLY A 202 10.43 -0.16 -3.58
N ILE A 203 10.64 0.63 -2.51
CA ILE A 203 11.60 0.31 -1.47
C ILE A 203 11.22 -0.99 -0.76
N ALA A 204 9.97 -1.14 -0.35
CA ALA A 204 9.47 -2.37 0.27
C ALA A 204 9.62 -3.60 -0.65
N ALA A 205 9.30 -3.44 -1.94
CA ALA A 205 9.43 -4.48 -2.95
C ALA A 205 10.89 -4.94 -3.11
N ASN A 206 11.82 -4.00 -3.29
CA ASN A 206 13.24 -4.31 -3.47
C ASN A 206 13.86 -4.96 -2.21
N LEU A 207 13.53 -4.45 -1.01
CA LEU A 207 13.97 -5.07 0.25
C LEU A 207 13.47 -6.51 0.40
N ALA A 208 12.29 -6.81 -0.15
CA ALA A 208 11.67 -8.13 -0.14
C ALA A 208 12.01 -8.99 -1.39
N ASN A 209 13.00 -8.62 -2.19
CA ASN A 209 13.39 -9.31 -3.43
C ASN A 209 12.26 -9.40 -4.46
N ARG A 210 11.46 -8.34 -4.61
CA ARG A 210 10.45 -8.19 -5.67
C ARG A 210 10.88 -7.11 -6.65
N ARG A 211 10.34 -7.16 -7.88
CA ARG A 211 10.56 -6.17 -8.92
C ARG A 211 9.48 -5.11 -8.84
N PHE A 212 9.82 -3.89 -9.21
CA PHE A 212 8.91 -2.76 -9.04
C PHE A 212 8.88 -1.86 -10.27
N LEU A 213 7.68 -1.38 -10.60
CA LEU A 213 7.46 -0.28 -11.50
C LEU A 213 6.52 0.73 -10.82
N GLY A 214 6.97 1.97 -10.67
CA GLY A 214 6.18 3.07 -10.13
C GLY A 214 5.89 4.12 -11.19
N ILE A 215 4.70 4.72 -11.13
CA ILE A 215 4.29 5.84 -11.97
C ILE A 215 3.95 7.01 -11.07
N ASP A 216 4.47 8.17 -11.39
CA ASP A 216 4.07 9.44 -10.79
C ASP A 216 4.06 10.55 -11.84
N GLN A 217 3.23 11.58 -11.65
CA GLN A 217 3.16 12.73 -12.55
C GLN A 217 4.11 13.85 -12.17
N GLU A 218 4.60 13.86 -10.91
CA GLU A 218 5.44 14.91 -10.38
C GLU A 218 6.92 14.53 -10.52
N GLN A 219 7.68 15.30 -11.29
CA GLN A 219 9.11 15.05 -11.51
C GLN A 219 9.91 15.02 -10.21
N GLU A 220 9.57 15.85 -9.24
CA GLU A 220 10.23 15.88 -7.93
C GLU A 220 10.12 14.54 -7.22
N TYR A 221 8.96 13.88 -7.28
CA TYR A 221 8.76 12.56 -6.65
C TYR A 221 9.53 11.46 -7.37
N LEU A 222 9.68 11.55 -8.68
CA LEU A 222 10.51 10.61 -9.44
C LEU A 222 11.99 10.72 -9.05
N GLU A 223 12.50 11.93 -8.84
CA GLU A 223 13.88 12.11 -8.38
C GLU A 223 14.08 11.61 -6.93
N ILE A 224 13.13 11.87 -6.04
CA ILE A 224 13.13 11.29 -4.69
C ILE A 224 13.16 9.76 -4.76
N SER A 225 12.34 9.16 -5.63
CA SER A 225 12.25 7.71 -5.82
C SER A 225 13.57 7.09 -6.27
N LYS A 226 14.25 7.73 -7.24
CA LYS A 226 15.56 7.31 -7.71
C LYS A 226 16.61 7.36 -6.58
N ASN A 227 16.65 8.45 -5.85
CA ASN A 227 17.62 8.63 -4.74
C ASN A 227 17.39 7.57 -3.65
N ARG A 228 16.15 7.28 -3.28
CA ARG A 228 15.82 6.21 -2.31
C ARG A 228 16.22 4.83 -2.81
N LYS A 229 16.04 4.56 -4.11
CA LYS A 229 16.49 3.30 -4.70
C LYS A 229 18.01 3.17 -4.60
N ILE A 230 18.77 4.21 -4.98
CA ILE A 230 20.22 4.22 -4.87
C ILE A 230 20.67 4.03 -3.40
N GLU A 231 19.98 4.66 -2.44
CA GLU A 231 20.27 4.51 -1.02
C GLU A 231 20.20 3.04 -0.57
N ILE A 232 19.21 2.28 -0.98
CA ILE A 232 19.05 0.87 -0.58
C ILE A 232 19.91 -0.11 -1.42
N GLU A 233 20.59 0.34 -2.46
CA GLU A 233 21.61 -0.43 -3.17
C GLU A 233 22.87 -0.61 -2.31
N ASP A 234 23.11 0.28 -1.31
CA ASP A 234 24.11 0.03 -0.26
C ASP A 234 23.64 -1.11 0.66
N PRO A 235 24.37 -2.25 0.71
CA PRO A 235 23.97 -3.39 1.54
C PRO A 235 23.87 -3.08 3.02
N LYS A 236 24.67 -2.11 3.53
CA LYS A 236 24.62 -1.69 4.94
C LYS A 236 23.32 -0.96 5.25
N ILE A 237 22.87 -0.10 4.34
CA ILE A 237 21.62 0.65 4.48
C ILE A 237 20.44 -0.30 4.34
N ALA A 238 20.44 -1.17 3.32
CA ALA A 238 19.41 -2.18 3.15
C ALA A 238 19.28 -3.08 4.39
N THR A 239 20.39 -3.56 4.96
CA THR A 239 20.41 -4.36 6.18
C THR A 239 19.82 -3.59 7.36
N LYS A 240 20.17 -2.31 7.52
CA LYS A 240 19.60 -1.44 8.56
C LYS A 240 18.08 -1.28 8.43
N TYR A 241 17.57 -1.14 7.21
CA TYR A 241 16.13 -1.05 6.96
C TYR A 241 15.42 -2.37 7.29
N LYS A 242 15.97 -3.49 6.82
CA LYS A 242 15.47 -4.84 7.13
C LYS A 242 15.41 -5.08 8.64
N HIS A 243 16.48 -4.79 9.35
CA HIS A 243 16.54 -4.93 10.81
C HIS A 243 15.49 -4.08 11.55
N LYS A 244 15.26 -2.84 11.11
CA LYS A 244 14.21 -2.00 11.70
C LYS A 244 12.79 -2.52 11.42
N LEU A 245 12.56 -3.10 10.24
CA LEU A 245 11.28 -3.71 9.89
C LEU A 245 10.99 -4.97 10.71
N GLN A 246 12.00 -5.74 11.07
CA GLN A 246 11.87 -6.91 11.96
C GLN A 246 11.34 -6.53 13.35
N GLY A 247 11.72 -5.37 13.88
CA GLY A 247 11.26 -4.87 15.19
C GLY A 247 9.75 -4.62 15.28
N PHE A 248 9.02 -4.59 14.17
CA PHE A 248 7.55 -4.49 14.14
C PHE A 248 6.83 -5.84 14.21
N ASN A 249 7.58 -6.94 14.27
CA ASN A 249 7.03 -8.26 14.46
C ASN A 249 7.19 -8.67 15.91
N ASN A 250 6.17 -9.27 16.51
CA ASN A 250 6.18 -9.75 17.89
C ASN A 250 7.16 -10.92 18.14
N GLN A 251 7.89 -11.36 17.11
CA GLN A 251 8.90 -12.42 17.19
C GLN A 251 10.27 -11.87 16.84
N LYS A 252 11.17 -11.93 17.83
CA LYS A 252 12.57 -11.45 17.73
C LYS A 252 13.46 -12.34 16.83
N GLU A 253 13.00 -13.52 16.42
CA GLU A 253 13.83 -14.55 15.78
C GLU A 253 13.52 -14.78 14.28
N LEU A 254 12.45 -14.19 13.75
CA LEU A 254 12.09 -14.39 12.35
C LEU A 254 12.75 -13.33 11.48
N ASP A 255 13.74 -13.71 10.69
CA ASP A 255 14.25 -12.84 9.65
C ASP A 255 13.29 -12.85 8.45
N LEU A 256 12.46 -11.80 8.37
CA LEU A 256 11.48 -11.59 7.29
C LEU A 256 12.06 -11.72 5.87
N PHE A 257 13.38 -11.56 5.74
CA PHE A 257 14.05 -11.41 4.45
C PHE A 257 15.07 -12.51 4.17
N LEU A 258 15.43 -13.33 5.17
CA LEU A 258 16.42 -14.41 5.05
C LEU A 258 15.81 -15.81 5.06
N THR A 259 14.61 -15.99 5.57
CA THR A 259 13.91 -17.26 5.49
C THR A 259 13.49 -17.53 4.05
N LYS A 260 13.83 -18.70 3.51
CA LYS A 260 13.14 -19.24 2.33
C LYS A 260 11.65 -19.20 2.66
N GLU A 261 10.90 -18.42 1.90
CA GLU A 261 9.44 -18.41 2.08
C GLU A 261 8.95 -19.85 1.92
N PRO A 262 8.27 -20.42 2.93
CA PRO A 262 7.76 -21.78 2.78
C PRO A 262 6.82 -21.81 1.57
N GLU A 263 6.95 -22.81 0.71
CA GLU A 263 5.97 -23.01 -0.35
C GLU A 263 4.62 -23.24 0.33
N PRO A 264 3.56 -22.53 -0.06
CA PRO A 264 2.25 -22.75 0.52
C PRO A 264 1.80 -24.16 0.17
N GLU A 265 1.64 -25.03 1.14
CA GLU A 265 0.90 -26.27 0.99
C GLU A 265 -0.58 -25.94 0.76
N TYR A 266 -0.97 -25.76 -0.48
CA TYR A 266 -2.38 -25.79 -0.84
C TYR A 266 -2.84 -27.25 -0.73
N GLY A 267 -3.50 -27.57 0.36
CA GLY A 267 -4.29 -28.79 0.44
C GLY A 267 -5.25 -28.81 -0.76
N SER A 268 -5.19 -29.92 -1.52
CA SER A 268 -5.94 -30.09 -2.76
C SER A 268 -7.48 -30.16 -2.60
N GLU A 269 -8.01 -29.84 -1.43
CA GLU A 269 -9.42 -29.99 -1.10
C GLU A 269 -9.93 -28.88 -0.16
N LEU A 270 -10.01 -27.64 -0.63
CA LEU A 270 -10.94 -26.66 -0.03
C LEU A 270 -11.46 -25.75 -1.15
N ILE A 271 -12.54 -26.20 -1.77
CA ILE A 271 -13.43 -25.39 -2.59
C ILE A 271 -14.38 -24.65 -1.63
N PHE A 272 -14.26 -23.34 -1.53
CA PHE A 272 -15.30 -22.46 -1.02
C PHE A 272 -15.70 -21.45 -2.08
#